data_908127207171782dc2c520d38625162b
#
_entry.id   908127207171782dc2c520d38625162b
#
_cell.length_a   1.000
_cell.length_b   1.000
_cell.length_c   1.000
_cell.angle_alpha   90.00
_cell.angle_beta   90.00
_cell.angle_gamma   90.00
#
_symmetry.space_group_name_H-M   'P 1'
#
loop_
_entity.id
_entity.type
_entity.pdbx_description
1 polymer ?
#
loop_
_entity_poly.entity_id
_entity_poly.type
_entity_poly.pdbx_seq_one_letter_code
_entity_poly.pdbx_strand_id
1 'polypeptide(L)'
;SREEVSAMVSVGTQEGVFDNSESQMIQSLFKLSSKTLYEIMTPRTVAITASANMKLKEFYANQMHRIYSRIPVYDDNPNFITGFVLKQTVLEELAEDKFNKQLKDIRRPILSYNEDKLVSEVWEEMLLKKEHIAQVQDEYGCFLGIVTMEDIIETIIGREIVDESDTIVDMQAYAREKWQRELKHKNKL
;
A
#
# COMPACT_ATOMS: atom_id res chain seq x y z
N SER A 1 7.91 31.58 5.05
CA SER A 1 8.08 30.18 5.49
C SER A 1 6.86 29.35 5.12
N ARG A 2 6.95 28.04 5.22
CA ARG A 2 5.79 27.15 5.02
C ARG A 2 4.71 27.39 6.07
N GLU A 3 5.10 27.72 7.28
CA GLU A 3 4.19 28.05 8.39
C GLU A 3 3.39 29.32 8.06
N GLU A 4 4.03 30.34 7.50
CA GLU A 4 3.35 31.57 7.06
C GLU A 4 2.32 31.29 5.96
N VAL A 5 2.68 30.48 4.96
CA VAL A 5 1.74 30.08 3.89
C VAL A 5 0.59 29.26 4.45
N SER A 6 0.87 28.34 5.39
CA SER A 6 -0.17 27.56 6.09
C SER A 6 -1.13 28.46 6.88
N ALA A 7 -0.62 29.48 7.56
CA ALA A 7 -1.43 30.47 8.26
C ALA A 7 -2.30 31.29 7.27
N MET A 8 -1.74 31.69 6.14
CA MET A 8 -2.51 32.40 5.08
C MET A 8 -3.64 31.54 4.52
N VAL A 9 -3.41 30.24 4.33
CA VAL A 9 -4.47 29.30 3.88
C VAL A 9 -5.58 29.22 4.91
N SER A 10 -5.23 29.17 6.21
CA SER A 10 -6.24 29.15 7.30
C SER A 10 -7.07 30.44 7.35
N VAL A 11 -6.45 31.60 7.16
CA VAL A 11 -7.15 32.90 7.05
C VAL A 11 -8.06 32.91 5.82
N GLY A 12 -7.55 32.48 4.64
CA GLY A 12 -8.34 32.39 3.42
C GLY A 12 -9.56 31.47 3.56
N THR A 13 -9.45 30.41 4.36
CA THR A 13 -10.57 29.52 4.66
C THR A 13 -11.62 30.22 5.53
N GLN A 14 -11.20 30.99 6.53
CA GLN A 14 -12.12 31.78 7.40
C GLN A 14 -12.85 32.86 6.59
N GLU A 15 -12.18 33.46 5.61
CA GLU A 15 -12.74 34.50 4.73
C GLU A 15 -13.55 33.90 3.57
N GLY A 16 -13.64 32.58 3.44
CA GLY A 16 -14.41 31.91 2.41
C GLY A 16 -13.75 31.87 1.02
N VAL A 17 -12.43 32.15 0.94
CA VAL A 17 -11.63 32.02 -0.30
C VAL A 17 -11.39 30.56 -0.63
N PHE A 18 -11.18 29.73 0.38
CA PHE A 18 -11.04 28.28 0.25
C PHE A 18 -12.18 27.59 1.01
N ASP A 19 -12.68 26.48 0.48
CA ASP A 19 -13.50 25.58 1.27
C ASP A 19 -12.63 24.72 2.21
N ASN A 20 -13.30 24.02 3.14
CA ASN A 20 -12.60 23.18 4.12
C ASN A 20 -11.81 22.03 3.46
N SER A 21 -12.29 21.49 2.34
CA SER A 21 -11.66 20.41 1.60
C SER A 21 -10.39 20.89 0.90
N GLU A 22 -10.45 22.03 0.25
CA GLU A 22 -9.29 22.68 -0.40
C GLU A 22 -8.21 23.01 0.61
N SER A 23 -8.61 23.61 1.75
CA SER A 23 -7.70 23.92 2.85
C SER A 23 -7.01 22.66 3.38
N GLN A 24 -7.75 21.57 3.58
CA GLN A 24 -7.21 20.29 4.05
C GLN A 24 -6.20 19.70 3.06
N MET A 25 -6.48 19.74 1.75
CA MET A 25 -5.56 19.26 0.71
C MET A 25 -4.25 20.05 0.72
N ILE A 26 -4.32 21.40 0.81
CA ILE A 26 -3.14 22.25 0.86
C ILE A 26 -2.29 21.93 2.10
N GLN A 27 -2.92 21.79 3.27
CA GLN A 27 -2.22 21.42 4.50
C GLN A 27 -1.58 20.03 4.41
N SER A 28 -2.25 19.07 3.77
CA SER A 28 -1.73 17.72 3.55
C SER A 28 -0.51 17.72 2.63
N LEU A 29 -0.53 18.53 1.56
CA LEU A 29 0.63 18.71 0.67
C LEU A 29 1.86 19.26 1.41
N PHE A 30 1.67 20.20 2.33
CA PHE A 30 2.79 20.71 3.14
C PHE A 30 3.39 19.62 4.05
N LYS A 31 2.57 18.74 4.58
CA LYS A 31 3.01 17.62 5.43
C LYS A 31 3.66 16.49 4.62
N LEU A 32 3.28 16.32 3.36
CA LEU A 32 3.80 15.24 2.50
C LEU A 32 5.33 15.23 2.42
N SER A 33 5.96 16.41 2.36
CA SER A 33 7.41 16.55 2.24
C SER A 33 8.21 16.07 3.46
N SER A 34 7.55 15.80 4.58
CA SER A 34 8.18 15.29 5.81
C SER A 34 7.71 13.88 6.16
N LYS A 35 6.72 13.33 5.46
CA LYS A 35 6.21 11.97 5.72
C LYS A 35 7.11 10.91 5.12
N THR A 36 7.35 9.85 5.90
CA THR A 36 8.07 8.66 5.45
C THR A 36 7.14 7.57 4.97
N LEU A 37 7.65 6.59 4.23
CA LEU A 37 6.87 5.43 3.80
C LEU A 37 6.33 4.62 4.96
N TYR A 38 7.09 4.52 6.06
CA TYR A 38 6.65 3.82 7.27
C TYR A 38 5.32 4.33 7.81
N GLU A 39 5.07 5.64 7.70
CA GLU A 39 3.87 6.29 8.22
C GLU A 39 2.61 6.02 7.38
N ILE A 40 2.77 5.67 6.10
CA ILE A 40 1.64 5.50 5.17
C ILE A 40 1.49 4.09 4.62
N MET A 41 2.51 3.23 4.74
CA MET A 41 2.48 1.88 4.19
C MET A 41 1.37 1.02 4.80
N THR A 42 0.85 0.08 4.03
CA THR A 42 0.08 -1.05 4.55
C THR A 42 1.06 -2.05 5.18
N PRO A 43 1.02 -2.24 6.52
CA PRO A 43 1.98 -3.09 7.20
C PRO A 43 1.88 -4.56 6.77
N ARG A 44 3.02 -5.28 6.79
CA ARG A 44 3.09 -6.71 6.43
C ARG A 44 2.13 -7.61 7.21
N THR A 45 1.73 -7.22 8.42
CA THR A 45 0.81 -7.98 9.27
C THR A 45 -0.60 -8.08 8.71
N VAL A 46 -0.96 -7.18 7.79
CA VAL A 46 -2.25 -7.12 7.12
C VAL A 46 -2.14 -7.17 5.60
N ALA A 47 -0.95 -6.92 5.05
CA ALA A 47 -0.70 -7.05 3.61
C ALA A 47 -0.90 -8.49 3.14
N ILE A 48 -1.64 -8.66 2.05
CA ILE A 48 -1.86 -9.97 1.43
C ILE A 48 -0.70 -10.27 0.48
N THR A 49 -0.05 -11.41 0.70
CA THR A 49 1.06 -11.90 -0.13
C THR A 49 0.81 -13.36 -0.52
N ALA A 50 1.52 -13.85 -1.55
CA ALA A 50 1.39 -15.22 -2.00
C ALA A 50 2.78 -15.84 -2.30
N SER A 51 2.89 -17.16 -2.17
CA SER A 51 4.09 -17.87 -2.63
C SER A 51 4.17 -17.87 -4.16
N ALA A 52 5.31 -17.53 -4.71
CA ALA A 52 5.58 -17.56 -6.15
C ALA A 52 5.45 -18.98 -6.75
N ASN A 53 5.59 -20.02 -5.92
CA ASN A 53 5.39 -21.41 -6.31
C ASN A 53 3.91 -21.86 -6.31
N MET A 54 2.99 -21.02 -5.82
CA MET A 54 1.55 -21.30 -5.83
C MET A 54 1.02 -21.41 -7.27
N LYS A 55 0.14 -22.38 -7.52
CA LYS A 55 -0.54 -22.54 -8.81
C LYS A 55 -1.64 -21.51 -9.00
N LEU A 56 -1.92 -21.10 -10.22
CA LEU A 56 -2.94 -20.10 -10.53
C LEU A 56 -4.33 -20.50 -10.00
N LYS A 57 -4.71 -21.78 -10.10
CA LYS A 57 -5.98 -22.28 -9.55
C LYS A 57 -6.06 -22.14 -8.02
N GLU A 58 -4.97 -22.37 -7.32
CA GLU A 58 -4.89 -22.24 -5.86
C GLU A 58 -4.97 -20.78 -5.43
N PHE A 59 -4.26 -19.90 -6.16
CA PHE A 59 -4.34 -18.46 -5.95
C PHE A 59 -5.77 -17.95 -6.10
N TYR A 60 -6.47 -18.34 -7.15
CA TYR A 60 -7.83 -17.91 -7.42
C TYR A 60 -8.86 -18.50 -6.44
N ALA A 61 -8.63 -19.70 -5.92
CA ALA A 61 -9.48 -20.32 -4.90
C ALA A 61 -9.46 -19.54 -3.57
N ASN A 62 -8.38 -18.83 -3.27
CA ASN A 62 -8.31 -18.00 -2.07
C ASN A 62 -9.02 -16.65 -2.30
N GLN A 63 -10.09 -16.42 -1.53
CA GLN A 63 -10.89 -15.18 -1.65
C GLN A 63 -10.07 -13.92 -1.37
N MET A 64 -9.12 -13.96 -0.44
CA MET A 64 -8.27 -12.81 -0.09
C MET A 64 -7.40 -12.36 -1.26
N HIS A 65 -6.90 -13.29 -2.09
CA HIS A 65 -6.12 -12.94 -3.27
C HIS A 65 -6.95 -12.25 -4.37
N ARG A 66 -8.28 -12.41 -4.35
CA ARG A 66 -9.17 -11.82 -5.36
C ARG A 66 -9.58 -10.38 -5.05
N ILE A 67 -9.40 -9.93 -3.81
CA ILE A 67 -9.79 -8.57 -3.39
C ILE A 67 -8.91 -7.54 -4.10
N TYR A 68 -7.59 -7.73 -4.08
CA TYR A 68 -6.63 -6.74 -4.57
C TYR A 68 -6.20 -6.99 -6.02
N SER A 69 -5.92 -5.91 -6.73
CA SER A 69 -5.48 -5.96 -8.14
C SER A 69 -4.03 -6.43 -8.29
N ARG A 70 -3.19 -6.19 -7.27
CA ARG A 70 -1.76 -6.52 -7.24
C ARG A 70 -1.43 -7.24 -5.95
N ILE A 71 -0.80 -8.40 -6.07
CA ILE A 71 -0.41 -9.22 -4.91
C ILE A 71 1.10 -9.40 -4.93
N PRO A 72 1.83 -8.92 -3.92
CA PRO A 72 3.26 -9.22 -3.75
C PRO A 72 3.50 -10.71 -3.58
N VAL A 73 4.58 -11.19 -4.17
CA VAL A 73 4.96 -12.61 -4.10
C VAL A 73 6.38 -12.79 -3.57
N TYR A 74 6.58 -13.90 -2.86
CA TYR A 74 7.87 -14.33 -2.33
C TYR A 74 8.18 -15.75 -2.80
N ASP A 75 9.46 -16.11 -2.90
CA ASP A 75 9.87 -17.48 -3.27
C ASP A 75 9.72 -18.44 -2.08
N ASP A 76 10.70 -18.56 -1.22
CA ASP A 76 10.67 -19.52 -0.10
C ASP A 76 10.38 -18.85 1.25
N ASN A 77 10.76 -17.58 1.40
CA ASN A 77 10.67 -16.86 2.66
C ASN A 77 9.76 -15.62 2.52
N PRO A 78 8.62 -15.57 3.22
CA PRO A 78 7.67 -14.45 3.16
C PRO A 78 8.24 -13.12 3.68
N ASN A 79 9.41 -13.14 4.33
CA ASN A 79 10.10 -11.92 4.72
C ASN A 79 10.82 -11.21 3.55
N PHE A 80 10.90 -11.84 2.38
CA PHE A 80 11.59 -11.29 1.21
C PHE A 80 10.69 -11.36 -0.01
N ILE A 81 10.09 -10.22 -0.34
CA ILE A 81 9.25 -10.10 -1.53
C ILE A 81 10.15 -10.00 -2.78
N THR A 82 9.87 -10.82 -3.78
CA THR A 82 10.67 -10.95 -5.00
C THR A 82 9.98 -10.37 -6.23
N GLY A 83 8.72 -9.93 -6.10
CA GLY A 83 7.95 -9.34 -7.18
C GLY A 83 6.47 -9.23 -6.82
N PHE A 84 5.63 -9.01 -7.81
CA PHE A 84 4.18 -9.05 -7.65
C PHE A 84 3.50 -9.68 -8.88
N VAL A 85 2.25 -10.09 -8.71
CA VAL A 85 1.40 -10.55 -9.80
C VAL A 85 0.17 -9.65 -9.93
N LEU A 86 -0.31 -9.48 -11.17
CA LEU A 86 -1.57 -8.83 -11.46
C LEU A 86 -2.70 -9.86 -11.44
N LYS A 87 -3.76 -9.58 -10.68
CA LYS A 87 -4.98 -10.41 -10.69
C LYS A 87 -5.53 -10.59 -12.09
N GLN A 88 -5.51 -9.55 -12.91
CA GLN A 88 -5.96 -9.62 -14.30
C GLN A 88 -5.17 -10.65 -15.08
N THR A 89 -3.83 -10.66 -14.99
CA THR A 89 -3.00 -11.65 -15.70
C THR A 89 -3.30 -13.07 -15.22
N VAL A 90 -3.55 -13.27 -13.92
CA VAL A 90 -3.98 -14.58 -13.41
C VAL A 90 -5.28 -15.03 -14.06
N LEU A 91 -6.28 -14.13 -14.17
CA LEU A 91 -7.57 -14.44 -14.79
C LEU A 91 -7.44 -14.74 -16.29
N GLU A 92 -6.61 -13.99 -17.01
CA GLU A 92 -6.33 -14.21 -18.43
C GLU A 92 -5.70 -15.61 -18.67
N GLU A 93 -4.71 -15.98 -17.88
CA GLU A 93 -4.07 -17.29 -17.94
C GLU A 93 -5.01 -18.45 -17.57
N LEU A 94 -5.89 -18.24 -16.58
CA LEU A 94 -6.92 -19.21 -16.20
C LEU A 94 -7.97 -19.39 -17.30
N ALA A 95 -8.34 -18.33 -18.03
CA ALA A 95 -9.24 -18.38 -19.17
C ALA A 95 -8.67 -19.19 -20.35
N GLU A 96 -7.33 -19.35 -20.40
CA GLU A 96 -6.61 -20.20 -21.34
C GLU A 96 -6.34 -21.62 -20.80
N ASP A 97 -7.05 -22.06 -19.76
CA ASP A 97 -6.93 -23.36 -19.09
C ASP A 97 -5.55 -23.66 -18.46
N LYS A 98 -4.74 -22.63 -18.19
CA LYS A 98 -3.39 -22.78 -17.61
C LYS A 98 -3.41 -22.93 -16.08
N PHE A 99 -4.27 -23.75 -15.55
CA PHE A 99 -4.56 -23.92 -14.11
C PHE A 99 -3.31 -24.28 -13.27
N ASN A 100 -2.38 -25.03 -13.83
CA ASN A 100 -1.18 -25.54 -13.13
C ASN A 100 0.04 -24.64 -13.28
N LYS A 101 -0.02 -23.56 -14.05
CA LYS A 101 1.02 -22.54 -14.14
C LYS A 101 1.23 -21.92 -12.77
N GLN A 102 2.47 -21.55 -12.45
CA GLN A 102 2.80 -20.95 -11.14
C GLN A 102 2.86 -19.43 -11.23
N LEU A 103 2.67 -18.76 -10.09
CA LEU A 103 2.75 -17.29 -10.01
C LEU A 103 4.10 -16.74 -10.46
N LYS A 104 5.20 -17.47 -10.20
CA LYS A 104 6.55 -17.09 -10.66
C LYS A 104 6.66 -16.92 -12.17
N ASP A 105 5.84 -17.65 -12.95
CA ASP A 105 5.86 -17.62 -14.42
C ASP A 105 5.23 -16.33 -14.99
N ILE A 106 4.45 -15.61 -14.15
CA ILE A 106 3.77 -14.36 -14.52
C ILE A 106 4.17 -13.21 -13.59
N ARG A 107 5.18 -13.44 -12.74
CA ARG A 107 5.70 -12.46 -11.79
C ARG A 107 6.32 -11.26 -12.51
N ARG A 108 6.03 -10.08 -12.01
CA ARG A 108 6.62 -8.81 -12.43
C ARG A 108 7.57 -8.28 -11.35
N PRO A 109 8.63 -7.55 -11.73
CA PRO A 109 9.51 -6.90 -10.76
C PRO A 109 8.73 -5.87 -9.94
N ILE A 110 9.10 -5.71 -8.66
CA ILE A 110 8.52 -4.73 -7.75
C ILE A 110 9.57 -3.70 -7.35
N LEU A 111 9.18 -2.43 -7.26
CA LEU A 111 10.02 -1.39 -6.68
C LEU A 111 10.21 -1.64 -5.19
N SER A 112 11.41 -1.34 -4.70
CA SER A 112 11.79 -1.54 -3.28
C SER A 112 12.37 -0.25 -2.72
N TYR A 113 11.87 0.16 -1.56
CA TYR A 113 12.31 1.37 -0.86
C TYR A 113 12.50 1.10 0.62
N ASN A 114 13.44 1.83 1.24
CA ASN A 114 13.59 1.84 2.69
C ASN A 114 12.42 2.59 3.34
N GLU A 115 12.10 2.18 4.57
CA GLU A 115 10.96 2.68 5.34
C GLU A 115 11.05 4.18 5.68
N ASP A 116 12.26 4.73 5.77
CA ASP A 116 12.53 6.14 6.06
C ASP A 116 12.53 7.05 4.84
N LYS A 117 12.39 6.49 3.61
CA LYS A 117 12.32 7.28 2.39
C LYS A 117 11.08 8.17 2.38
N LEU A 118 11.24 9.40 1.91
CA LEU A 118 10.15 10.38 1.88
C LEU A 118 9.09 10.02 0.83
N VAL A 119 7.84 10.18 1.21
CA VAL A 119 6.69 9.90 0.33
C VAL A 119 6.74 10.74 -0.94
N SER A 120 7.18 12.00 -0.86
CA SER A 120 7.30 12.89 -2.02
C SER A 120 8.29 12.37 -3.07
N GLU A 121 9.42 11.81 -2.64
CA GLU A 121 10.41 11.23 -3.55
C GLU A 121 9.90 9.96 -4.23
N VAL A 122 9.24 9.11 -3.45
CA VAL A 122 8.64 7.87 -3.96
C VAL A 122 7.51 8.15 -4.94
N TRP A 123 6.69 9.15 -4.66
CA TRP A 123 5.64 9.62 -5.57
C TRP A 123 6.17 9.95 -6.96
N GLU A 124 7.20 10.78 -7.03
CA GLU A 124 7.81 11.19 -8.30
C GLU A 124 8.40 9.99 -9.05
N GLU A 125 9.10 9.11 -8.33
CA GLU A 125 9.72 7.92 -8.93
C GLU A 125 8.69 6.91 -9.45
N MET A 126 7.63 6.63 -8.69
CA MET A 126 6.56 5.74 -9.11
C MET A 126 5.80 6.28 -10.33
N LEU A 127 5.54 7.59 -10.39
CA LEU A 127 4.93 8.24 -11.55
C LEU A 127 5.80 8.11 -12.79
N LEU A 128 7.10 8.40 -12.66
CA LEU A 128 8.05 8.33 -13.76
C LEU A 128 8.16 6.90 -14.32
N LYS A 129 8.20 5.90 -13.44
CA LYS A 129 8.29 4.48 -13.80
C LYS A 129 6.94 3.85 -14.17
N LYS A 130 5.83 4.58 -14.01
CA LYS A 130 4.46 4.09 -14.23
C LYS A 130 4.12 2.85 -13.38
N GLU A 131 4.68 2.79 -12.18
CA GLU A 131 4.42 1.72 -11.22
C GLU A 131 3.38 2.16 -10.18
N HIS A 132 2.53 1.22 -9.77
CA HIS A 132 1.42 1.46 -8.86
C HIS A 132 1.58 0.81 -7.49
N ILE A 133 2.60 -0.02 -7.32
CA ILE A 133 2.90 -0.72 -6.07
C ILE A 133 4.41 -0.77 -5.85
N ALA A 134 4.82 -0.64 -4.61
CA ALA A 134 6.19 -0.85 -4.17
C ALA A 134 6.20 -1.60 -2.84
N GLN A 135 7.26 -2.36 -2.56
CA GLN A 135 7.52 -2.88 -1.22
C GLN A 135 8.32 -1.89 -0.40
N VAL A 136 8.06 -1.89 0.89
CA VAL A 136 8.83 -1.17 1.90
C VAL A 136 9.63 -2.19 2.70
N GLN A 137 10.91 -1.94 2.90
CA GLN A 137 11.83 -2.84 3.56
C GLN A 137 12.70 -2.09 4.58
N ASP A 138 13.23 -2.83 5.55
CA ASP A 138 14.23 -2.34 6.50
C ASP A 138 15.64 -2.26 5.87
N GLU A 139 16.63 -1.86 6.67
CA GLU A 139 18.04 -1.81 6.26
C GLU A 139 18.64 -3.18 5.88
N TYR A 140 18.02 -4.28 6.30
CA TYR A 140 18.43 -5.67 5.99
C TYR A 140 17.69 -6.25 4.78
N GLY A 141 16.81 -5.48 4.16
CA GLY A 141 15.98 -5.93 3.04
C GLY A 141 14.77 -6.76 3.44
N CYS A 142 14.43 -6.83 4.75
CA CYS A 142 13.25 -7.53 5.21
C CYS A 142 11.98 -6.74 4.88
N PHE A 143 10.97 -7.45 4.39
CA PHE A 143 9.67 -6.89 4.04
C PHE A 143 8.94 -6.33 5.27
N LEU A 144 8.63 -5.05 5.26
CA LEU A 144 7.86 -4.36 6.30
C LEU A 144 6.43 -4.09 5.89
N GLY A 145 6.18 -3.87 4.61
CA GLY A 145 4.85 -3.55 4.10
C GLY A 145 4.86 -3.17 2.62
N ILE A 146 3.74 -2.72 2.13
CA ILE A 146 3.57 -2.21 0.77
C ILE A 146 3.11 -0.75 0.81
N VAL A 147 3.44 -0.01 -0.23
CA VAL A 147 2.86 1.28 -0.53
C VAL A 147 2.30 1.24 -1.95
N THR A 148 1.12 1.79 -2.13
CA THR A 148 0.45 1.91 -3.42
C THR A 148 0.32 3.38 -3.83
N MET A 149 0.01 3.61 -5.09
CA MET A 149 -0.31 4.95 -5.57
C MET A 149 -1.54 5.52 -4.86
N GLU A 150 -2.49 4.66 -4.51
CA GLU A 150 -3.68 5.03 -3.73
C GLU A 150 -3.29 5.56 -2.35
N ASP A 151 -2.41 4.88 -1.59
CA ASP A 151 -1.92 5.34 -0.27
C ASP A 151 -1.30 6.75 -0.34
N ILE A 152 -0.55 7.02 -1.41
CA ILE A 152 0.08 8.33 -1.62
C ILE A 152 -0.98 9.39 -1.93
N ILE A 153 -1.94 9.09 -2.81
CA ILE A 153 -3.04 10.00 -3.17
C ILE A 153 -3.90 10.31 -1.93
N GLU A 154 -4.24 9.32 -1.14
CA GLU A 154 -4.97 9.47 0.13
C GLU A 154 -4.24 10.41 1.09
N THR A 155 -2.92 10.26 1.17
CA THR A 155 -2.06 11.14 1.98
C THR A 155 -2.09 12.58 1.49
N ILE A 156 -2.13 12.81 0.17
CA ILE A 156 -2.21 14.13 -0.45
C ILE A 156 -3.58 14.76 -0.23
N ILE A 157 -4.64 13.99 -0.44
CA ILE A 157 -6.03 14.45 -0.27
C ILE A 157 -6.36 14.64 1.21
N GLY A 158 -5.69 13.91 2.10
CA GLY A 158 -5.96 13.90 3.55
C GLY A 158 -7.23 13.13 3.92
N ARG A 159 -7.68 12.23 3.06
CA ARG A 159 -8.87 11.37 3.24
C ARG A 159 -8.60 9.98 2.70
N GLU A 160 -9.19 8.97 3.33
CA GLU A 160 -9.22 7.61 2.79
C GLU A 160 -10.08 7.56 1.51
N ILE A 161 -9.57 6.86 0.50
CA ILE A 161 -10.30 6.49 -0.70
C ILE A 161 -10.88 5.10 -0.45
N VAL A 162 -12.20 5.01 -0.39
CA VAL A 162 -12.92 3.76 -0.09
C VAL A 162 -13.50 3.21 -1.38
N ASP A 163 -13.12 1.99 -1.75
CA ASP A 163 -13.70 1.25 -2.87
C ASP A 163 -14.98 0.52 -2.42
N GLU A 164 -15.88 0.23 -3.34
CA GLU A 164 -17.15 -0.49 -3.09
C GLU A 164 -16.95 -1.86 -2.42
N SER A 165 -15.78 -2.47 -2.60
CA SER A 165 -15.41 -3.77 -2.02
C SER A 165 -14.67 -3.68 -0.69
N ASP A 166 -14.31 -2.47 -0.24
CA ASP A 166 -13.51 -2.30 0.97
C ASP A 166 -14.34 -2.55 2.23
N THR A 167 -13.94 -3.54 2.98
CA THR A 167 -14.50 -3.84 4.31
C THR A 167 -13.72 -3.13 5.43
N ILE A 168 -12.55 -2.62 5.14
CA ILE A 168 -11.63 -1.97 6.08
C ILE A 168 -11.12 -0.69 5.43
N VAL A 169 -11.45 0.45 6.05
CA VAL A 169 -11.13 1.79 5.51
C VAL A 169 -9.68 2.18 5.82
N ASP A 170 -9.19 1.90 7.03
CA ASP A 170 -7.83 2.23 7.46
C ASP A 170 -7.04 0.95 7.80
N MET A 171 -6.15 0.55 6.89
CA MET A 171 -5.34 -0.66 7.04
C MET A 171 -4.31 -0.55 8.16
N GLN A 172 -3.82 0.65 8.47
CA GLN A 172 -2.89 0.84 9.58
C GLN A 172 -3.60 0.76 10.93
N ALA A 173 -4.78 1.37 11.06
CA ALA A 173 -5.62 1.21 12.25
C ALA A 173 -6.00 -0.25 12.47
N TYR A 174 -6.40 -0.95 11.41
CA TYR A 174 -6.70 -2.38 11.45
C TYR A 174 -5.48 -3.23 11.88
N ALA A 175 -4.29 -2.92 11.38
CA ALA A 175 -3.07 -3.61 11.77
C ALA A 175 -2.78 -3.42 13.27
N ARG A 176 -2.94 -2.20 13.80
CA ARG A 176 -2.77 -1.91 15.24
C ARG A 176 -3.77 -2.69 16.10
N GLU A 177 -5.04 -2.71 15.71
CA GLU A 177 -6.08 -3.48 16.42
C GLU A 177 -5.83 -4.98 16.39
N LYS A 178 -5.44 -5.52 15.24
CA LYS A 178 -5.09 -6.94 15.09
C LYS A 178 -3.95 -7.31 16.01
N TRP A 179 -2.88 -6.52 16.04
CA TRP A 179 -1.74 -6.70 16.93
C TRP A 179 -2.14 -6.69 18.41
N GLN A 180 -2.97 -5.74 18.83
CA GLN A 180 -3.47 -5.66 20.21
C GLN A 180 -4.30 -6.87 20.60
N ARG A 181 -5.13 -7.41 19.70
CA ARG A 181 -5.91 -8.63 19.93
C ARG A 181 -5.00 -9.85 20.12
N GLU A 182 -3.97 -9.99 19.29
CA GLU A 182 -3.00 -11.09 19.38
C GLU A 182 -2.20 -11.03 20.68
N LEU A 183 -1.77 -9.85 21.13
CA LEU A 183 -1.11 -9.67 22.43
C LEU A 183 -2.01 -10.06 23.60
N LYS A 184 -3.29 -9.67 23.57
CA LYS A 184 -4.25 -10.05 24.63
C LYS A 184 -4.52 -11.55 24.68
N HIS A 185 -4.44 -12.25 23.55
CA HIS A 185 -4.57 -13.71 23.52
C HIS A 185 -3.33 -14.41 24.07
N LYS A 186 -2.12 -13.93 23.77
CA LYS A 186 -0.86 -14.47 24.29
C LYS A 186 -0.70 -14.28 25.80
N ASN A 187 -1.25 -13.22 26.36
CA ASN A 187 -1.17 -12.95 27.82
C ASN A 187 -2.24 -13.70 28.65
N LYS A 188 -3.11 -14.50 28.01
CA LYS A 188 -4.15 -15.33 28.69
C LYS A 188 -3.80 -16.82 28.73
N LEU A 189 -2.65 -17.22 28.17
CA LEU A 189 -2.04 -18.54 28.25
C LEU A 189 -0.86 -18.55 29.21
#